data_8d4fea937e5bcddba081c809551ff2d0
#
_entry.id   8d4fea937e5bcddba081c809551ff2d0
#
_cell.length_a   1.000
_cell.length_b   1.000
_cell.length_c   1.000
_cell.angle_alpha   90.00
_cell.angle_beta   90.00
_cell.angle_gamma   90.00
#
_symmetry.space_group_name_H-M   'P 1'
#
loop_
_entity.id
_entity.type
_entity.pdbx_description
1 polymer ?
#
loop_
_entity_poly.entity_id
_entity_poly.type
_entity_poly.pdbx_seq_one_letter_code
_entity_poly.pdbx_strand_id
1 'polypeptide(L)'
;MSFMRPLGNTGLTVSALGLGTVKIGRDKGVKYPGAFTIPDDRAVIELIAQSRDLGLNLIDTAPAYGRSEERLGQLLQDRQHWVIVTKVGEEFDNDSGDSHFDFSPEHVRTSVERSLKRLNTDYLDCVLVHSDGNDLDVLNMGTLDALNDLKKAGLIRATGMSSKTVAGGIDTLNQADVAMVTYNLTHHEEL
;
A
#
# COMPACT_ATOMS: atom_id res chain seq x y z
N MET A 1 0.87 26.05 4.90
CA MET A 1 0.55 24.70 5.40
C MET A 1 1.83 23.89 5.42
N SER A 2 2.06 23.07 6.45
CA SER A 2 3.23 22.19 6.49
C SER A 2 3.13 21.15 5.38
N PHE A 3 4.27 20.84 4.71
CA PHE A 3 4.36 19.75 3.75
C PHE A 3 4.23 18.38 4.43
N MET A 4 4.68 18.30 5.69
CA MET A 4 4.56 17.10 6.52
C MET A 4 3.27 17.16 7.36
N ARG A 5 2.58 16.05 7.48
CA ARG A 5 1.29 15.93 8.18
C ARG A 5 1.25 14.68 9.06
N PRO A 6 0.62 14.72 10.24
CA PRO A 6 0.34 13.49 10.98
C PRO A 6 -0.65 12.62 10.18
N LEU A 7 -0.42 11.32 10.17
CA LEU A 7 -1.36 10.34 9.63
C LEU A 7 -2.33 9.91 10.74
N GLY A 8 -3.37 10.71 10.94
CA GLY A 8 -4.33 10.49 12.02
C GLY A 8 -3.63 10.36 13.38
N ASN A 9 -4.03 9.36 14.16
CA ASN A 9 -3.49 9.06 15.50
C ASN A 9 -2.46 7.92 15.48
N THR A 10 -1.91 7.55 14.32
CA THR A 10 -0.97 6.43 14.17
C THR A 10 0.42 6.69 14.75
N GLY A 11 0.74 7.95 15.07
CA GLY A 11 2.09 8.39 15.41
C GLY A 11 3.02 8.56 14.20
N LEU A 12 2.56 8.24 12.99
CA LEU A 12 3.31 8.43 11.76
C LEU A 12 3.14 9.87 11.24
N THR A 13 4.22 10.42 10.71
CA THR A 13 4.20 11.72 10.02
C THR A 13 4.59 11.50 8.56
N VAL A 14 3.75 11.93 7.64
CA VAL A 14 3.90 11.69 6.20
C VAL A 14 3.93 13.00 5.42
N SER A 15 4.63 12.98 4.28
CA SER A 15 4.57 14.06 3.31
C SER A 15 3.18 14.15 2.68
N ALA A 16 2.76 15.36 2.30
CA ALA A 16 1.45 15.60 1.67
C ALA A 16 1.32 14.92 0.29
N LEU A 17 2.45 14.56 -0.34
CA LEU A 17 2.51 13.78 -1.57
C LEU A 17 3.22 12.46 -1.28
N GLY A 18 2.79 11.38 -1.94
CA GLY A 18 3.41 10.07 -1.87
C GLY A 18 3.88 9.58 -3.24
N LEU A 19 4.87 8.71 -3.24
CA LEU A 19 5.37 8.02 -4.42
C LEU A 19 4.62 6.71 -4.61
N GLY A 20 3.76 6.62 -5.64
CA GLY A 20 3.13 5.37 -6.06
C GLY A 20 4.07 4.53 -6.91
N THR A 21 4.15 3.22 -6.65
CA THR A 21 5.20 2.35 -7.19
C THR A 21 4.72 1.25 -8.13
N VAL A 22 3.46 1.27 -8.57
CA VAL A 22 2.97 0.26 -9.52
C VAL A 22 3.85 0.19 -10.78
N LYS A 23 4.28 1.33 -11.33
CA LYS A 23 5.08 1.39 -12.56
C LYS A 23 6.52 0.90 -12.42
N ILE A 24 7.02 0.71 -11.22
CA ILE A 24 8.34 0.11 -11.04
C ILE A 24 8.32 -1.43 -10.95
N GLY A 25 7.13 -2.03 -10.85
CA GLY A 25 7.00 -3.48 -10.68
C GLY A 25 6.03 -4.19 -11.63
N ARG A 26 5.06 -3.48 -12.21
CA ARG A 26 3.97 -4.06 -13.01
C ARG A 26 3.68 -3.22 -14.25
N ASP A 27 3.61 -3.86 -15.41
CA ASP A 27 3.26 -3.27 -16.70
C ASP A 27 2.06 -3.94 -17.38
N LYS A 28 1.63 -5.13 -16.89
CA LYS A 28 0.45 -5.85 -17.39
C LYS A 28 -0.78 -5.57 -16.53
N GLY A 29 -1.96 -5.54 -17.15
CA GLY A 29 -3.24 -5.36 -16.46
C GLY A 29 -3.39 -4.04 -15.70
N VAL A 30 -2.66 -3.00 -16.09
CA VAL A 30 -2.72 -1.66 -15.49
C VAL A 30 -3.64 -0.74 -16.29
N LYS A 31 -4.40 0.11 -15.59
CA LYS A 31 -5.38 1.04 -16.19
C LYS A 31 -4.72 2.37 -16.59
N TYR A 32 -3.64 2.32 -17.38
CA TYR A 32 -3.02 3.54 -17.92
C TYR A 32 -3.37 3.73 -19.40
N PRO A 33 -3.48 4.97 -19.87
CA PRO A 33 -3.90 5.25 -21.26
C PRO A 33 -2.87 4.85 -22.33
N GLY A 34 -1.65 4.52 -21.95
CA GLY A 34 -0.58 4.13 -22.88
C GLY A 34 0.34 3.06 -22.30
N ALA A 35 0.97 2.29 -23.17
CA ALA A 35 2.00 1.34 -22.77
C ALA A 35 3.22 2.08 -22.22
N PHE A 36 3.89 1.49 -21.25
CA PHE A 36 5.16 1.96 -20.71
C PHE A 36 6.08 0.76 -20.46
N THR A 37 7.36 1.03 -20.32
CA THR A 37 8.37 0.04 -19.95
C THR A 37 8.71 0.20 -18.48
N ILE A 38 8.82 -0.90 -17.74
CA ILE A 38 9.31 -0.87 -16.37
C ILE A 38 10.72 -0.29 -16.36
N PRO A 39 10.99 0.80 -15.60
CA PRO A 39 12.30 1.43 -15.57
C PRO A 39 13.35 0.46 -15.00
N ASP A 40 14.60 0.61 -15.41
CA ASP A 40 15.72 -0.13 -14.85
C ASP A 40 16.01 0.28 -13.38
N ASP A 41 16.88 -0.46 -12.71
CA ASP A 41 17.17 -0.20 -11.30
C ASP A 41 17.83 1.15 -11.06
N ARG A 42 18.65 1.62 -12.01
CA ARG A 42 19.29 2.93 -11.92
C ARG A 42 18.23 4.05 -11.95
N ALA A 43 17.29 3.98 -12.86
CA ALA A 43 16.22 4.97 -12.96
C ALA A 43 15.32 4.96 -11.71
N VAL A 44 15.09 3.78 -11.10
CA VAL A 44 14.34 3.68 -9.83
C VAL A 44 15.10 4.29 -8.67
N ILE A 45 16.42 4.04 -8.56
CA ILE A 45 17.28 4.67 -7.55
C ILE A 45 17.25 6.18 -7.68
N GLU A 46 17.41 6.70 -8.91
CA GLU A 46 17.37 8.14 -9.20
C GLU A 46 15.99 8.75 -8.84
N LEU A 47 14.89 8.07 -9.15
CA LEU A 47 13.54 8.49 -8.78
C LEU A 47 13.35 8.58 -7.26
N ILE A 48 13.80 7.56 -6.53
CA ILE A 48 13.71 7.53 -5.07
C ILE A 48 14.55 8.66 -4.46
N ALA A 49 15.77 8.86 -4.93
CA ALA A 49 16.64 9.94 -4.47
C ALA A 49 16.03 11.32 -4.72
N GLN A 50 15.51 11.59 -5.92
CA GLN A 50 14.82 12.84 -6.24
C GLN A 50 13.57 13.04 -5.39
N SER A 51 12.79 11.99 -5.15
CA SER A 51 11.61 12.06 -4.29
C SER A 51 11.99 12.48 -2.86
N ARG A 52 13.07 11.91 -2.32
CA ARG A 52 13.62 12.26 -1.03
C ARG A 52 14.10 13.73 -0.96
N ASP A 53 14.83 14.18 -1.97
CA ASP A 53 15.35 15.55 -2.08
C ASP A 53 14.20 16.58 -2.14
N LEU A 54 13.05 16.20 -2.71
CA LEU A 54 11.82 16.98 -2.71
C LEU A 54 11.05 16.92 -1.38
N GLY A 55 11.55 16.18 -0.39
CA GLY A 55 10.97 16.06 0.95
C GLY A 55 9.85 15.02 1.07
N LEU A 56 9.70 14.10 0.08
CA LEU A 56 8.76 12.98 0.21
C LEU A 56 9.34 11.93 1.17
N ASN A 57 8.45 11.38 1.99
CA ASN A 57 8.76 10.24 2.84
C ASN A 57 7.68 9.14 2.78
N LEU A 58 6.67 9.29 1.93
CA LEU A 58 5.57 8.33 1.78
C LEU A 58 5.73 7.55 0.48
N ILE A 59 5.76 6.21 0.59
CA ILE A 59 5.76 5.28 -0.55
C ILE A 59 4.51 4.41 -0.46
N ASP A 60 3.78 4.29 -1.59
CA ASP A 60 2.67 3.36 -1.76
C ASP A 60 3.08 2.21 -2.68
N THR A 61 2.97 0.98 -2.17
CA THR A 61 3.23 -0.26 -2.88
C THR A 61 2.14 -1.32 -2.59
N ALA A 62 2.25 -2.50 -3.18
CA ALA A 62 1.36 -3.65 -2.93
C ALA A 62 1.96 -4.94 -3.50
N PRO A 63 1.58 -6.14 -2.98
CA PRO A 63 1.82 -7.42 -3.66
C PRO A 63 1.28 -7.45 -5.09
N ALA A 64 0.12 -6.81 -5.31
CA ALA A 64 -0.50 -6.65 -6.62
C ALA A 64 0.30 -5.78 -7.61
N TYR A 65 1.38 -5.12 -7.17
CA TYR A 65 2.23 -4.28 -8.04
C TYR A 65 3.42 -5.07 -8.62
N GLY A 66 3.25 -6.36 -8.84
CA GLY A 66 4.25 -7.24 -9.43
C GLY A 66 5.51 -7.33 -8.56
N ARG A 67 6.66 -6.89 -9.09
CA ARG A 67 7.94 -6.93 -8.37
C ARG A 67 8.26 -5.67 -7.56
N SER A 68 7.30 -4.78 -7.36
CA SER A 68 7.52 -3.48 -6.72
C SER A 68 8.09 -3.61 -5.29
N GLU A 69 7.52 -4.47 -4.44
CA GLU A 69 8.01 -4.68 -3.07
C GLU A 69 9.44 -5.22 -3.05
N GLU A 70 9.76 -6.19 -3.92
CA GLU A 70 11.12 -6.76 -4.02
C GLU A 70 12.14 -5.71 -4.44
N ARG A 71 11.81 -4.89 -5.44
CA ARG A 71 12.68 -3.82 -5.90
C ARG A 71 12.87 -2.73 -4.85
N LEU A 72 11.83 -2.36 -4.13
CA LEU A 72 11.96 -1.44 -3.00
C LEU A 72 12.88 -2.01 -1.93
N GLY A 73 12.73 -3.28 -1.54
CA GLY A 73 13.59 -3.91 -0.55
C GLY A 73 15.06 -4.01 -0.95
N GLN A 74 15.35 -4.06 -2.26
CA GLN A 74 16.72 -4.12 -2.80
C GLN A 74 17.33 -2.73 -3.02
N LEU A 75 16.54 -1.76 -3.46
CA LEU A 75 17.03 -0.48 -3.98
C LEU A 75 16.85 0.68 -3.00
N LEU A 76 15.95 0.53 -2.00
CA LEU A 76 15.66 1.58 -1.06
C LEU A 76 16.79 1.70 -0.02
N GLN A 77 17.55 2.77 -0.13
CA GLN A 77 18.48 3.17 0.92
C GLN A 77 17.74 3.94 2.01
N ASP A 78 18.22 3.88 3.26
CA ASP A 78 17.58 4.62 4.34
C ASP A 78 16.11 4.22 4.58
N ARG A 79 15.82 2.93 4.77
CA ARG A 79 14.47 2.41 5.07
C ARG A 79 13.74 3.26 6.13
N GLN A 80 14.45 3.76 7.13
CA GLN A 80 13.90 4.51 8.26
C GLN A 80 13.40 5.91 7.88
N HIS A 81 13.85 6.48 6.76
CA HIS A 81 13.32 7.73 6.24
C HIS A 81 11.88 7.59 5.71
N TRP A 82 11.53 6.39 5.23
CA TRP A 82 10.30 6.15 4.48
C TRP A 82 9.19 5.55 5.34
N VAL A 83 7.99 6.10 5.19
CA VAL A 83 6.73 5.47 5.59
C VAL A 83 6.23 4.67 4.40
N ILE A 84 6.25 3.34 4.50
CA ILE A 84 5.82 2.45 3.42
C ILE A 84 4.41 1.96 3.72
N VAL A 85 3.49 2.26 2.80
CA VAL A 85 2.15 1.70 2.76
C VAL A 85 2.15 0.54 1.79
N THR A 86 1.89 -0.68 2.26
CA THR A 86 1.63 -1.83 1.41
C THR A 86 0.23 -2.36 1.61
N LYS A 87 -0.12 -3.46 0.93
CA LYS A 87 -1.50 -3.95 0.92
C LYS A 87 -1.55 -5.47 1.06
N VAL A 88 -2.75 -5.99 1.32
CA VAL A 88 -3.07 -7.43 1.35
C VAL A 88 -4.39 -7.68 0.65
N GLY A 89 -4.62 -8.91 0.20
CA GLY A 89 -5.88 -9.35 -0.39
C GLY A 89 -5.83 -9.48 -1.90
N GLU A 90 -5.27 -8.52 -2.65
CA GLU A 90 -5.04 -8.66 -4.09
C GLU A 90 -3.65 -9.23 -4.36
N GLU A 91 -3.61 -10.32 -5.08
CA GLU A 91 -2.40 -10.96 -5.59
C GLU A 91 -2.33 -10.81 -7.11
N PHE A 92 -1.11 -10.69 -7.63
CA PHE A 92 -0.87 -10.56 -9.07
C PHE A 92 0.09 -11.64 -9.56
N ASP A 93 -0.31 -12.32 -10.60
CA ASP A 93 0.52 -13.28 -11.32
C ASP A 93 1.25 -12.57 -12.47
N ASN A 94 2.58 -12.49 -12.38
CA ASN A 94 3.39 -11.82 -13.39
C ASN A 94 3.42 -12.57 -14.74
N ASP A 95 3.18 -13.89 -14.74
CA ASP A 95 3.22 -14.70 -15.94
C ASP A 95 1.93 -14.58 -16.73
N SER A 96 0.78 -14.81 -16.09
CA SER A 96 -0.54 -14.65 -16.72
C SER A 96 -0.95 -13.21 -16.91
N GLY A 97 -0.55 -12.31 -15.99
CA GLY A 97 -0.99 -10.90 -15.94
C GLY A 97 -2.34 -10.72 -15.25
N ASP A 98 -2.83 -11.75 -14.55
CA ASP A 98 -4.11 -11.72 -13.86
C ASP A 98 -3.96 -11.39 -12.38
N SER A 99 -5.01 -10.79 -11.80
CA SER A 99 -5.15 -10.60 -10.36
C SER A 99 -6.19 -11.57 -9.80
N HIS A 100 -5.95 -12.07 -8.59
CA HIS A 100 -6.94 -12.78 -7.80
C HIS A 100 -6.99 -12.20 -6.39
N PHE A 101 -8.06 -12.49 -5.65
CA PHE A 101 -8.29 -11.95 -4.32
C PHE A 101 -8.48 -13.06 -3.30
N ASP A 102 -7.80 -12.92 -2.16
CA ASP A 102 -8.01 -13.75 -0.98
C ASP A 102 -7.92 -12.88 0.28
N PHE A 103 -9.05 -12.73 0.95
CA PHE A 103 -9.21 -11.91 2.15
C PHE A 103 -9.22 -12.73 3.43
N SER A 104 -8.93 -14.03 3.35
CA SER A 104 -8.90 -14.90 4.53
C SER A 104 -7.83 -14.45 5.53
N PRO A 105 -8.09 -14.59 6.85
CA PRO A 105 -7.10 -14.26 7.88
C PRO A 105 -5.77 -15.03 7.73
N GLU A 106 -5.80 -16.24 7.20
CA GLU A 106 -4.60 -17.03 6.93
C GLU A 106 -3.77 -16.42 5.81
N HIS A 107 -4.41 -16.06 4.70
CA HIS A 107 -3.75 -15.38 3.58
C HIS A 107 -3.16 -14.04 4.01
N VAL A 108 -3.89 -13.25 4.81
CA VAL A 108 -3.40 -11.96 5.35
C VAL A 108 -2.07 -12.14 6.08
N ARG A 109 -1.96 -13.12 6.98
CA ARG A 109 -0.72 -13.40 7.72
C ARG A 109 0.43 -13.78 6.78
N THR A 110 0.18 -14.69 5.87
CA THR A 110 1.16 -15.13 4.86
C THR A 110 1.62 -13.98 3.97
N SER A 111 0.69 -13.12 3.53
CA SER A 111 0.97 -11.97 2.69
C SER A 111 1.84 -10.93 3.42
N VAL A 112 1.53 -10.63 4.67
CA VAL A 112 2.34 -9.70 5.51
C VAL A 112 3.75 -10.24 5.72
N GLU A 113 3.91 -11.52 6.08
CA GLU A 113 5.23 -12.13 6.25
C GLU A 113 6.06 -12.10 4.94
N ARG A 114 5.42 -12.31 3.82
CA ARG A 114 6.03 -12.21 2.50
C ARG A 114 6.44 -10.76 2.18
N SER A 115 5.59 -9.78 2.48
CA SER A 115 5.89 -8.36 2.27
C SER A 115 7.06 -7.90 3.14
N LEU A 116 7.16 -8.34 4.40
CA LEU A 116 8.33 -8.09 5.25
C LEU A 116 9.63 -8.59 4.61
N LYS A 117 9.61 -9.81 4.08
CA LYS A 117 10.77 -10.40 3.38
C LYS A 117 11.12 -9.65 2.10
N ARG A 118 10.13 -9.32 1.25
CA ARG A 118 10.32 -8.61 -0.01
C ARG A 118 10.87 -7.20 0.22
N LEU A 119 10.33 -6.48 1.19
CA LEU A 119 10.73 -5.12 1.56
C LEU A 119 12.00 -5.09 2.42
N ASN A 120 12.54 -6.26 2.80
CA ASN A 120 13.77 -6.41 3.60
C ASN A 120 13.70 -5.56 4.89
N THR A 121 12.64 -5.75 5.70
CA THR A 121 12.36 -4.98 6.91
C THR A 121 11.68 -5.85 7.96
N ASP A 122 11.86 -5.48 9.23
CA ASP A 122 11.25 -6.19 10.38
C ASP A 122 9.84 -5.66 10.73
N TYR A 123 9.41 -4.57 10.10
CA TYR A 123 8.08 -3.96 10.34
C TYR A 123 7.54 -3.28 9.08
N LEU A 124 6.22 -3.16 9.02
CA LEU A 124 5.50 -2.38 8.01
C LEU A 124 4.86 -1.15 8.66
N ASP A 125 5.02 0.02 8.04
CA ASP A 125 4.46 1.26 8.61
C ASP A 125 2.93 1.28 8.51
N CYS A 126 2.39 0.87 7.36
CA CYS A 126 0.95 0.78 7.16
C CYS A 126 0.61 -0.37 6.22
N VAL A 127 -0.40 -1.17 6.58
CA VAL A 127 -0.93 -2.23 5.72
C VAL A 127 -2.42 -2.02 5.50
N LEU A 128 -2.81 -1.94 4.23
CA LEU A 128 -4.20 -1.75 3.83
C LEU A 128 -4.78 -3.02 3.21
N VAL A 129 -6.04 -3.29 3.47
CA VAL A 129 -6.80 -4.26 2.66
C VAL A 129 -7.00 -3.66 1.27
N HIS A 130 -6.62 -4.36 0.22
CA HIS A 130 -6.77 -3.95 -1.18
C HIS A 130 -8.10 -4.47 -1.72
N SER A 131 -9.16 -3.68 -1.59
CA SER A 131 -10.52 -4.10 -1.89
C SER A 131 -10.74 -4.51 -3.35
N ASP A 132 -11.56 -5.53 -3.55
CA ASP A 132 -12.09 -5.93 -4.87
C ASP A 132 -13.30 -5.07 -5.33
N GLY A 133 -13.83 -4.24 -4.42
CA GLY A 133 -15.02 -3.39 -4.60
C GLY A 133 -16.21 -3.79 -3.73
N ASN A 134 -16.16 -4.96 -3.08
CA ASN A 134 -17.17 -5.43 -2.14
C ASN A 134 -16.74 -5.09 -0.70
N ASP A 135 -16.43 -3.81 -0.44
CA ASP A 135 -15.77 -3.35 0.78
C ASP A 135 -16.40 -3.90 2.07
N LEU A 136 -17.72 -3.80 2.22
CA LEU A 136 -18.41 -4.24 3.44
C LEU A 136 -18.34 -5.75 3.64
N ASP A 137 -18.42 -6.53 2.57
CA ASP A 137 -18.28 -7.98 2.64
C ASP A 137 -16.86 -8.37 3.05
N VAL A 138 -15.86 -7.70 2.47
CA VAL A 138 -14.44 -7.91 2.81
C VAL A 138 -14.16 -7.56 4.27
N LEU A 139 -14.72 -6.46 4.79
CA LEU A 139 -14.59 -6.06 6.20
C LEU A 139 -15.18 -7.12 7.15
N ASN A 140 -16.28 -7.78 6.74
CA ASN A 140 -16.93 -8.84 7.52
C ASN A 140 -16.18 -10.19 7.49
N MET A 141 -15.14 -10.36 6.67
CA MET A 141 -14.37 -11.61 6.57
C MET A 141 -13.30 -11.79 7.67
N GLY A 142 -13.14 -10.81 8.58
CA GLY A 142 -12.09 -10.83 9.61
C GLY A 142 -10.71 -10.42 9.13
N THR A 143 -10.61 -9.85 7.94
CA THR A 143 -9.37 -9.38 7.31
C THR A 143 -8.69 -8.29 8.15
N LEU A 144 -9.47 -7.29 8.61
CA LEU A 144 -8.95 -6.24 9.51
C LEU A 144 -8.58 -6.78 10.88
N ASP A 145 -9.31 -7.75 11.42
CA ASP A 145 -8.95 -8.38 12.70
C ASP A 145 -7.58 -9.05 12.62
N ALA A 146 -7.30 -9.77 11.52
CA ALA A 146 -5.99 -10.39 11.29
C ALA A 146 -4.88 -9.33 11.20
N LEU A 147 -5.10 -8.21 10.52
CA LEU A 147 -4.14 -7.10 10.48
C LEU A 147 -3.93 -6.46 11.86
N ASN A 148 -5.00 -6.27 12.63
CA ASN A 148 -4.93 -5.72 13.99
C ASN A 148 -4.18 -6.65 14.95
N ASP A 149 -4.27 -7.97 14.78
CA ASP A 149 -3.48 -8.93 15.56
C ASP A 149 -1.99 -8.83 15.22
N LEU A 150 -1.64 -8.67 13.94
CA LEU A 150 -0.26 -8.45 13.50
C LEU A 150 0.29 -7.09 13.98
N LYS A 151 -0.58 -6.07 14.07
CA LYS A 151 -0.23 -4.78 14.70
C LYS A 151 0.06 -4.94 16.19
N LYS A 152 -0.76 -5.67 16.93
CA LYS A 152 -0.49 -6.00 18.36
C LYS A 152 0.81 -6.78 18.53
N ALA A 153 1.17 -7.64 17.57
CA ALA A 153 2.44 -8.36 17.55
C ALA A 153 3.65 -7.48 17.19
N GLY A 154 3.44 -6.21 16.81
CA GLY A 154 4.51 -5.25 16.48
C GLY A 154 5.03 -5.34 15.03
N LEU A 155 4.43 -6.16 14.18
CA LEU A 155 4.84 -6.32 12.78
C LEU A 155 4.29 -5.19 11.87
N ILE A 156 3.20 -4.55 12.29
CA ILE A 156 2.52 -3.46 11.58
C ILE A 156 2.32 -2.29 12.54
N ARG A 157 2.52 -1.05 12.07
CA ARG A 157 2.29 0.16 12.87
C ARG A 157 0.88 0.73 12.71
N ALA A 158 0.32 0.68 11.49
CA ALA A 158 -1.02 1.16 11.18
C ALA A 158 -1.73 0.20 10.22
N THR A 159 -3.04 0.07 10.38
CA THR A 159 -3.91 -0.80 9.57
C THR A 159 -5.01 0.01 8.91
N GLY A 160 -5.56 -0.49 7.81
CA GLY A 160 -6.68 0.15 7.13
C GLY A 160 -7.14 -0.57 5.88
N MET A 161 -7.83 0.16 5.02
CA MET A 161 -8.33 -0.35 3.75
C MET A 161 -8.21 0.68 2.63
N SER A 162 -7.88 0.21 1.45
CA SER A 162 -8.05 0.96 0.19
C SER A 162 -9.44 0.64 -0.35
N SER A 163 -10.44 1.43 0.10
CA SER A 163 -11.85 1.25 -0.22
C SER A 163 -12.20 1.77 -1.60
N LYS A 164 -13.28 1.25 -2.16
CA LYS A 164 -13.85 1.67 -3.45
C LYS A 164 -15.25 2.25 -3.32
N THR A 165 -15.80 2.29 -2.09
CA THR A 165 -17.11 2.83 -1.78
C THR A 165 -17.04 3.74 -0.56
N VAL A 166 -17.93 4.75 -0.52
CA VAL A 166 -18.06 5.67 0.63
C VAL A 166 -18.38 4.89 1.90
N ALA A 167 -19.32 3.93 1.84
CA ALA A 167 -19.69 3.12 2.98
C ALA A 167 -18.50 2.30 3.53
N GLY A 168 -17.71 1.69 2.63
CA GLY A 168 -16.50 0.96 3.01
C GLY A 168 -15.45 1.86 3.66
N GLY A 169 -15.25 3.08 3.13
CA GLY A 169 -14.33 4.06 3.71
C GLY A 169 -14.74 4.48 5.12
N ILE A 170 -16.03 4.78 5.33
CA ILE A 170 -16.57 5.14 6.65
C ILE A 170 -16.43 3.97 7.64
N ASP A 171 -16.81 2.77 7.22
CA ASP A 171 -16.74 1.60 8.10
C ASP A 171 -15.29 1.21 8.43
N THR A 172 -14.38 1.38 7.50
CA THR A 172 -12.93 1.24 7.74
C THR A 172 -12.46 2.17 8.86
N LEU A 173 -12.84 3.45 8.85
CA LEU A 173 -12.41 4.42 9.86
C LEU A 173 -12.99 4.14 11.26
N ASN A 174 -14.07 3.36 11.37
CA ASN A 174 -14.61 2.88 12.65
C ASN A 174 -13.82 1.70 13.23
N GLN A 175 -13.06 0.97 12.39
CA GLN A 175 -12.42 -0.31 12.77
C GLN A 175 -10.89 -0.28 12.66
N ALA A 176 -10.31 0.70 11.94
CA ALA A 176 -8.89 0.77 11.63
C ALA A 176 -8.35 2.22 11.69
N ASP A 177 -7.06 2.38 11.45
CA ASP A 177 -6.36 3.66 11.61
C ASP A 177 -6.46 4.55 10.36
N VAL A 178 -6.56 3.96 9.15
CA VAL A 178 -6.40 4.66 7.87
C VAL A 178 -7.40 4.15 6.84
N ALA A 179 -8.04 5.05 6.13
CA ALA A 179 -8.76 4.76 4.89
C ALA A 179 -8.04 5.43 3.72
N MET A 180 -7.78 4.66 2.65
CA MET A 180 -7.32 5.18 1.37
C MET A 180 -8.52 5.21 0.42
N VAL A 181 -8.84 6.38 -0.12
CA VAL A 181 -10.04 6.60 -0.94
C VAL A 181 -9.67 7.25 -2.27
N THR A 182 -10.53 7.08 -3.27
CA THR A 182 -10.40 7.79 -4.53
C THR A 182 -10.90 9.23 -4.34
N TYR A 183 -10.02 10.21 -4.54
CA TYR A 183 -10.39 11.61 -4.50
C TYR A 183 -9.68 12.39 -5.60
N ASN A 184 -10.44 13.04 -6.45
CA ASN A 184 -9.94 13.89 -7.53
C ASN A 184 -11.04 14.85 -8.01
N LEU A 185 -10.76 15.65 -9.04
CA LEU A 185 -11.67 16.69 -9.55
C LEU A 185 -13.04 16.16 -10.05
N THR A 186 -13.14 14.88 -10.35
CA THR A 186 -14.37 14.23 -10.86
C THR A 186 -14.96 13.20 -9.90
N HIS A 187 -14.24 12.84 -8.84
CA HIS A 187 -14.66 11.88 -7.81
C HIS A 187 -14.33 12.47 -6.44
N HIS A 188 -15.35 12.89 -5.71
CA HIS A 188 -15.24 13.52 -4.38
C HIS A 188 -16.39 13.14 -3.45
N GLU A 189 -17.03 11.99 -3.72
CA GLU A 189 -18.14 11.47 -2.94
C GLU A 189 -17.69 10.97 -1.54
N GLU A 190 -16.39 10.71 -1.36
CA GLU A 190 -15.81 10.21 -0.11
C GLU A 190 -15.29 11.34 0.83
N LEU A 191 -15.76 12.58 0.62
CA LEU A 191 -15.48 13.71 1.51
C LEU A 191 -16.43 13.78 2.70
#